data_67486e7db7e0224dc222ce8dd6603d1c
#
_entry.id   67486e7db7e0224dc222ce8dd6603d1c
#
_cell.length_a   1.000
_cell.length_b   1.000
_cell.length_c   1.000
_cell.angle_alpha   90.00
_cell.angle_beta   90.00
_cell.angle_gamma   90.00
#
_symmetry.space_group_name_H-M   'P 1'
#
loop_
_entity.id
_entity.type
_entity.pdbx_description
1 polymer ?
#
loop_
_entity_poly.entity_id
_entity_poly.type
_entity_poly.pdbx_seq_one_letter_code
_entity_poly.pdbx_strand_id
1 'polypeptide(L)'
;MGVSESPAVARRHLRLALRKIRESKGFTQGSVAEALDWSISKVNRIEGGEVTVSGTDLRALLALYEVTDALAISDLTAKAKAARRRGWWNEPGVGDQLTPATIQLLQFEHVATAIRVFHPILVPGLLQTRAYAESLLNSWNLELTEEQRRARLQVRLRRRDYVFTRRPPPTYSVILDESVLLRYVGGVSVMLGQLQELISLRQRRMISLRIVQLTTPSIAMIGSFTLVDLRDDESAVLYRESHNRDEVLQNYDETSLHRRFFDRMWSESLDEDDSLLLIQERARAMMSLELD
;
A
#
# COMPACT_ATOMS: atom_id res chain seq x y z
N MET A 1 23.03 10.57 -6.18
CA MET A 1 22.85 9.89 -4.88
C MET A 1 21.81 8.80 -5.10
N GLY A 2 22.20 7.52 -5.03
CA GLY A 2 21.27 6.42 -5.22
C GLY A 2 20.18 6.47 -4.15
N VAL A 3 18.92 6.30 -4.58
CA VAL A 3 17.79 6.17 -3.66
C VAL A 3 18.09 4.96 -2.77
N SER A 4 18.29 5.22 -1.47
CA SER A 4 18.53 4.14 -0.49
C SER A 4 17.33 3.21 -0.50
N GLU A 5 17.56 1.93 -0.72
CA GLU A 5 16.52 0.89 -0.72
C GLU A 5 15.64 0.99 0.54
N SER A 6 14.32 0.96 0.38
CA SER A 6 13.42 1.03 1.53
C SER A 6 13.51 -0.24 2.37
N PRO A 7 13.23 -0.17 3.69
CA PRO A 7 13.29 -1.34 4.56
C PRO A 7 12.41 -2.50 4.10
N ALA A 8 11.23 -2.24 3.56
CA ALA A 8 10.34 -3.29 3.06
C ALA A 8 10.88 -3.95 1.80
N VAL A 9 11.45 -3.16 0.87
CA VAL A 9 12.07 -3.69 -0.35
C VAL A 9 13.31 -4.51 -0.01
N ALA A 10 14.19 -3.99 0.85
CA ALA A 10 15.35 -4.73 1.31
C ALA A 10 14.97 -6.06 1.99
N ARG A 11 13.91 -6.06 2.80
CA ARG A 11 13.37 -7.28 3.42
C ARG A 11 12.84 -8.24 2.37
N ARG A 12 12.10 -7.73 1.38
CA ARG A 12 11.57 -8.53 0.27
C ARG A 12 12.69 -9.19 -0.52
N HIS A 13 13.69 -8.43 -0.98
CA HIS A 13 14.82 -8.97 -1.73
C HIS A 13 15.60 -10.00 -0.92
N LEU A 14 15.86 -9.72 0.37
CA LEU A 14 16.55 -10.65 1.24
C LEU A 14 15.82 -11.99 1.37
N ARG A 15 14.50 -11.97 1.66
CA ARG A 15 13.72 -13.20 1.83
C ARG A 15 13.60 -14.00 0.55
N LEU A 16 13.41 -13.34 -0.60
CA LEU A 16 13.35 -14.02 -1.91
C LEU A 16 14.69 -14.66 -2.26
N ALA A 17 15.80 -13.97 -1.99
CA ALA A 17 17.13 -14.52 -2.19
C ALA A 17 17.39 -15.73 -1.28
N LEU A 18 17.08 -15.64 0.02
CA LEU A 18 17.22 -16.74 0.97
C LEU A 18 16.37 -17.95 0.57
N ARG A 19 15.12 -17.72 0.17
CA ARG A 19 14.23 -18.78 -0.32
C ARG A 19 14.80 -19.46 -1.57
N LYS A 20 15.25 -18.67 -2.55
CA LYS A 20 15.87 -19.20 -3.79
C LYS A 20 17.10 -20.03 -3.49
N ILE A 21 17.97 -19.58 -2.57
CA ILE A 21 19.16 -20.34 -2.15
C ILE A 21 18.73 -21.64 -1.49
N ARG A 22 17.80 -21.61 -0.53
CA ARG A 22 17.27 -22.82 0.14
C ARG A 22 16.76 -23.83 -0.87
N GLU A 23 15.90 -23.40 -1.80
CA GLU A 23 15.31 -24.27 -2.83
C GLU A 23 16.39 -24.86 -3.76
N SER A 24 17.38 -24.05 -4.16
CA SER A 24 18.49 -24.52 -5.02
C SER A 24 19.38 -25.55 -4.32
N LYS A 25 19.44 -25.53 -2.99
CA LYS A 25 20.18 -26.50 -2.18
C LYS A 25 19.32 -27.72 -1.78
N GLY A 26 18.06 -27.78 -2.20
CA GLY A 26 17.15 -28.90 -1.94
C GLY A 26 16.59 -28.94 -0.51
N PHE A 27 16.76 -27.90 0.29
CA PHE A 27 16.21 -27.86 1.63
C PHE A 27 14.72 -27.54 1.63
N THR A 28 13.94 -28.26 2.47
CA THR A 28 12.59 -27.87 2.86
C THR A 28 12.65 -26.88 4.03
N GLN A 29 11.57 -26.14 4.27
CA GLN A 29 11.48 -25.27 5.47
C GLN A 29 11.61 -26.07 6.77
N GLY A 30 11.06 -27.32 6.77
CA GLY A 30 11.19 -28.24 7.90
C GLY A 30 12.62 -28.66 8.16
N SER A 31 13.37 -29.05 7.12
CA SER A 31 14.77 -29.44 7.27
C SER A 31 15.67 -28.30 7.71
N VAL A 32 15.39 -27.06 7.31
CA VAL A 32 16.08 -25.86 7.82
C VAL A 32 15.79 -25.65 9.30
N ALA A 33 14.53 -25.80 9.71
CA ALA A 33 14.12 -25.64 11.11
C ALA A 33 14.83 -26.68 12.00
N GLU A 34 14.86 -27.93 11.57
CA GLU A 34 15.57 -29.02 12.26
C GLU A 34 17.08 -28.77 12.35
N ALA A 35 17.74 -28.44 11.23
CA ALA A 35 19.19 -28.22 11.18
C ALA A 35 19.67 -27.03 12.02
N LEU A 36 18.83 -26.01 12.24
CA LEU A 36 19.17 -24.82 13.01
C LEU A 36 18.58 -24.81 14.43
N ASP A 37 17.90 -25.87 14.83
CA ASP A 37 17.15 -25.94 16.08
C ASP A 37 16.16 -24.77 16.24
N TRP A 38 15.43 -24.49 15.16
CA TRP A 38 14.40 -23.45 15.11
C TRP A 38 13.00 -24.06 15.00
N SER A 39 12.00 -23.30 15.40
CA SER A 39 10.62 -23.69 15.06
C SER A 39 10.37 -23.48 13.56
N ILE A 40 9.57 -24.35 12.95
CA ILE A 40 9.12 -24.22 11.56
C ILE A 40 8.40 -22.87 11.34
N SER A 41 7.68 -22.41 12.35
CA SER A 41 7.01 -21.10 12.34
C SER A 41 8.00 -19.94 12.20
N LYS A 42 9.20 -20.03 12.80
CA LYS A 42 10.25 -19.01 12.62
C LYS A 42 10.73 -18.95 11.16
N VAL A 43 10.99 -20.10 10.54
CA VAL A 43 11.42 -20.17 9.13
C VAL A 43 10.33 -19.62 8.22
N ASN A 44 9.08 -20.03 8.44
CA ASN A 44 7.92 -19.55 7.66
C ASN A 44 7.77 -18.03 7.77
N ARG A 45 7.87 -17.45 8.96
CA ARG A 45 7.77 -16.00 9.18
C ARG A 45 8.92 -15.21 8.53
N ILE A 46 10.13 -15.79 8.51
CA ILE A 46 11.28 -15.20 7.81
C ILE A 46 10.99 -15.19 6.30
N GLU A 47 10.63 -16.32 5.70
CA GLU A 47 10.37 -16.42 4.27
C GLU A 47 9.04 -15.77 3.85
N GLY A 48 8.07 -15.66 4.73
CA GLY A 48 6.85 -14.86 4.56
C GLY A 48 7.09 -13.35 4.60
N GLY A 49 8.24 -12.91 5.14
CA GLY A 49 8.56 -11.49 5.30
C GLY A 49 7.83 -10.81 6.46
N GLU A 50 7.25 -11.60 7.38
CA GLU A 50 6.57 -11.11 8.58
C GLU A 50 7.55 -10.57 9.61
N VAL A 51 8.77 -11.08 9.60
CA VAL A 51 9.85 -10.67 10.51
C VAL A 51 11.12 -10.29 9.76
N THR A 52 11.91 -9.42 10.35
CA THR A 52 13.26 -9.09 9.87
C THR A 52 14.26 -10.13 10.32
N VAL A 53 15.12 -10.57 9.41
CA VAL A 53 16.21 -11.51 9.72
C VAL A 53 17.26 -10.79 10.56
N SER A 54 17.63 -11.37 11.71
CA SER A 54 18.74 -10.86 12.51
C SER A 54 20.10 -11.16 11.83
N GLY A 55 21.15 -10.43 12.20
CA GLY A 55 22.49 -10.72 11.66
C GLY A 55 23.01 -12.11 12.07
N THR A 56 22.58 -12.62 13.22
CA THR A 56 22.92 -13.97 13.69
C THR A 56 22.16 -15.02 12.88
N ASP A 57 20.84 -14.82 12.72
CA ASP A 57 20.03 -15.74 11.91
C ASP A 57 20.48 -15.78 10.45
N LEU A 58 20.85 -14.63 9.87
CA LEU A 58 21.39 -14.59 8.51
C LEU A 58 22.67 -15.41 8.39
N ARG A 59 23.61 -15.23 9.32
CA ARG A 59 24.87 -16.01 9.30
C ARG A 59 24.60 -17.51 9.43
N ALA A 60 23.68 -17.92 10.30
CA ALA A 60 23.30 -19.33 10.46
C ALA A 60 22.71 -19.90 9.16
N LEU A 61 21.79 -19.17 8.50
CA LEU A 61 21.21 -19.58 7.22
C LEU A 61 22.26 -19.69 6.11
N LEU A 62 23.15 -18.69 5.99
CA LEU A 62 24.21 -18.70 4.96
C LEU A 62 25.19 -19.83 5.16
N ALA A 63 25.54 -20.15 6.42
CA ALA A 63 26.40 -21.28 6.75
C ALA A 63 25.73 -22.61 6.40
N LEU A 64 24.45 -22.82 6.79
CA LEU A 64 23.68 -24.03 6.46
C LEU A 64 23.54 -24.22 4.93
N TYR A 65 23.34 -23.13 4.19
CA TYR A 65 23.20 -23.17 2.74
C TYR A 65 24.55 -23.22 2.00
N GLU A 66 25.66 -23.26 2.74
CA GLU A 66 27.03 -23.30 2.18
C GLU A 66 27.29 -22.16 1.18
N VAL A 67 26.82 -20.96 1.50
CA VAL A 67 27.10 -19.75 0.70
C VAL A 67 28.51 -19.27 1.04
N THR A 68 29.44 -19.41 0.11
CA THR A 68 30.88 -19.06 0.28
C THR A 68 31.27 -17.81 -0.51
N ASP A 69 30.45 -17.38 -1.47
CA ASP A 69 30.72 -16.17 -2.26
C ASP A 69 30.67 -14.92 -1.37
N ALA A 70 31.84 -14.27 -1.23
CA ALA A 70 31.98 -13.09 -0.38
C ALA A 70 31.11 -11.90 -0.86
N LEU A 71 30.89 -11.75 -2.17
CA LEU A 71 30.04 -10.69 -2.74
C LEU A 71 28.58 -10.95 -2.40
N ALA A 72 28.10 -12.18 -2.56
CA ALA A 72 26.74 -12.56 -2.18
C ALA A 72 26.48 -12.38 -0.68
N ILE A 73 27.43 -12.79 0.18
CA ILE A 73 27.36 -12.61 1.64
C ILE A 73 27.29 -11.12 2.00
N SER A 74 28.13 -10.30 1.37
CA SER A 74 28.16 -8.85 1.59
C SER A 74 26.84 -8.19 1.19
N ASP A 75 26.28 -8.53 0.01
CA ASP A 75 25.01 -8.02 -0.49
C ASP A 75 23.85 -8.39 0.42
N LEU A 76 23.71 -9.67 0.80
CA LEU A 76 22.65 -10.14 1.70
C LEU A 76 22.76 -9.50 3.09
N THR A 77 24.00 -9.28 3.58
CA THR A 77 24.23 -8.58 4.85
C THR A 77 23.82 -7.10 4.76
N ALA A 78 24.12 -6.44 3.64
CA ALA A 78 23.70 -5.06 3.40
C ALA A 78 22.17 -4.96 3.35
N LYS A 79 21.49 -5.88 2.65
CA LYS A 79 20.02 -5.96 2.62
C LYS A 79 19.42 -6.21 4.01
N ALA A 80 19.99 -7.11 4.81
CA ALA A 80 19.55 -7.35 6.18
C ALA A 80 19.71 -6.11 7.08
N LYS A 81 20.76 -5.31 6.87
CA LYS A 81 20.96 -4.04 7.57
C LYS A 81 19.96 -2.99 7.09
N ALA A 82 19.71 -2.88 5.80
CA ALA A 82 18.74 -1.96 5.21
C ALA A 82 17.30 -2.28 5.67
N ALA A 83 16.93 -3.57 5.74
CA ALA A 83 15.63 -4.04 6.20
C ALA A 83 15.29 -3.62 7.65
N ARG A 84 16.29 -3.27 8.46
CA ARG A 84 16.14 -2.84 9.86
C ARG A 84 16.21 -1.32 10.03
N ARG A 85 16.38 -0.55 8.97
CA ARG A 85 16.40 0.91 9.06
C ARG A 85 15.04 1.42 9.54
N ARG A 86 15.10 2.43 10.39
CA ARG A 86 13.90 3.13 10.86
C ARG A 86 13.61 4.30 9.93
N GLY A 87 12.34 4.53 9.65
CA GLY A 87 11.85 5.71 8.96
C GLY A 87 10.90 6.49 9.88
N TRP A 88 10.31 7.55 9.38
CA TRP A 88 9.37 8.39 10.11
C TRP A 88 8.15 7.61 10.66
N TRP A 89 7.79 6.51 10.01
CA TRP A 89 6.72 5.59 10.48
C TRP A 89 7.08 4.81 11.76
N ASN A 90 8.32 4.90 12.23
CA ASN A 90 8.79 4.33 13.49
C ASN A 90 9.04 5.39 14.57
N GLU A 91 8.71 6.67 14.29
CA GLU A 91 8.82 7.73 15.28
C GLU A 91 7.87 7.45 16.48
N PRO A 92 8.26 7.79 17.73
CA PRO A 92 7.38 7.66 18.87
C PRO A 92 6.04 8.39 18.65
N GLY A 93 4.93 7.76 19.05
CA GLY A 93 3.59 8.30 18.83
C GLY A 93 3.03 8.15 17.41
N VAL A 94 3.85 7.69 16.45
CA VAL A 94 3.42 7.37 15.06
C VAL A 94 3.29 5.87 14.88
N GLY A 95 4.39 5.14 15.08
CA GLY A 95 4.44 3.69 14.83
C GLY A 95 3.46 2.89 15.69
N ASP A 96 3.26 3.30 16.93
CA ASP A 96 2.38 2.65 17.89
C ASP A 96 0.88 2.74 17.51
N GLN A 97 0.55 3.67 16.59
CA GLN A 97 -0.81 3.91 16.11
C GLN A 97 -1.11 3.23 14.76
N LEU A 98 -0.13 2.51 14.20
CA LEU A 98 -0.23 1.88 12.88
C LEU A 98 -0.20 0.36 12.98
N THR A 99 -0.96 -0.30 12.13
CA THR A 99 -0.84 -1.75 11.97
C THR A 99 0.49 -2.10 11.27
N PRO A 100 1.06 -3.30 11.49
CA PRO A 100 2.23 -3.74 10.75
C PRO A 100 2.05 -3.71 9.23
N ALA A 101 0.84 -4.00 8.74
CA ALA A 101 0.51 -3.95 7.32
C ALA A 101 0.53 -2.50 6.78
N THR A 102 -0.01 -1.54 7.55
CA THR A 102 0.07 -0.11 7.20
C THR A 102 1.53 0.35 7.13
N ILE A 103 2.37 -0.02 8.11
CA ILE A 103 3.80 0.32 8.10
C ILE A 103 4.48 -0.25 6.85
N GLN A 104 4.18 -1.49 6.46
CA GLN A 104 4.71 -2.09 5.25
C GLN A 104 4.25 -1.34 3.99
N LEU A 105 2.96 -0.98 3.91
CA LEU A 105 2.44 -0.20 2.80
C LEU A 105 3.19 1.13 2.64
N LEU A 106 3.38 1.89 3.73
CA LEU A 106 4.14 3.14 3.74
C LEU A 106 5.57 2.95 3.18
N GLN A 107 6.22 1.85 3.56
CA GLN A 107 7.57 1.54 3.10
C GLN A 107 7.62 1.18 1.61
N PHE A 108 6.58 0.52 1.07
CA PHE A 108 6.49 0.21 -0.36
C PHE A 108 6.12 1.45 -1.18
N GLU A 109 5.17 2.25 -0.73
CA GLU A 109 4.81 3.51 -1.37
C GLU A 109 5.98 4.48 -1.48
N HIS A 110 6.88 4.45 -0.49
CA HIS A 110 8.10 5.26 -0.47
C HIS A 110 8.97 5.07 -1.72
N VAL A 111 8.96 3.91 -2.33
CA VAL A 111 9.81 3.55 -3.49
C VAL A 111 9.00 3.13 -4.71
N ALA A 112 7.68 3.19 -4.63
CA ALA A 112 6.78 2.80 -5.71
C ALA A 112 7.11 3.50 -7.03
N THR A 113 7.07 2.81 -8.15
CA THR A 113 7.10 3.41 -9.49
C THR A 113 5.71 3.68 -10.01
N ALA A 114 4.75 2.84 -9.62
CA ALA A 114 3.34 3.04 -9.91
C ALA A 114 2.49 2.56 -8.72
N ILE A 115 1.36 3.22 -8.50
CA ILE A 115 0.35 2.85 -7.51
C ILE A 115 -0.99 2.79 -8.24
N ARG A 116 -1.67 1.63 -8.16
CA ARG A 116 -3.00 1.42 -8.71
C ARG A 116 -3.97 1.13 -7.59
N VAL A 117 -5.06 1.86 -7.53
CA VAL A 117 -6.05 1.74 -6.45
C VAL A 117 -7.44 1.53 -7.03
N PHE A 118 -8.15 0.54 -6.52
CA PHE A 118 -9.61 0.45 -6.65
C PHE A 118 -10.25 0.64 -5.29
N HIS A 119 -11.24 1.51 -5.20
CA HIS A 119 -11.99 1.71 -3.97
C HIS A 119 -13.50 1.85 -4.25
N PRO A 120 -14.31 0.88 -3.77
CA PRO A 120 -15.75 0.87 -4.07
C PRO A 120 -16.59 1.77 -3.14
N ILE A 121 -16.05 2.23 -2.01
CA ILE A 121 -16.88 2.85 -0.95
C ILE A 121 -16.42 4.26 -0.58
N LEU A 122 -15.12 4.53 -0.59
CA LEU A 122 -14.51 5.75 -0.06
C LEU A 122 -13.46 6.30 -1.02
N VAL A 123 -13.15 7.58 -0.89
CA VAL A 123 -11.96 8.14 -1.51
C VAL A 123 -10.71 7.54 -0.86
N PRO A 124 -9.73 7.02 -1.64
CA PRO A 124 -8.51 6.43 -1.10
C PRO A 124 -7.70 7.42 -0.24
N GLY A 125 -7.04 6.90 0.80
CA GLY A 125 -6.37 7.72 1.82
C GLY A 125 -5.37 8.76 1.29
N LEU A 126 -4.64 8.47 0.21
CA LEU A 126 -3.70 9.41 -0.43
C LEU A 126 -4.39 10.59 -1.13
N LEU A 127 -5.68 10.48 -1.47
CA LEU A 127 -6.45 11.49 -2.17
C LEU A 127 -7.40 12.26 -1.23
N GLN A 128 -7.47 11.88 0.06
CA GLN A 128 -8.38 12.53 1.01
C GLN A 128 -7.90 13.93 1.38
N THR A 129 -8.86 14.86 1.46
CA THR A 129 -8.64 16.14 2.14
C THR A 129 -8.54 15.92 3.66
N ARG A 130 -8.00 16.89 4.39
CA ARG A 130 -7.96 16.84 5.85
C ARG A 130 -9.34 16.65 6.44
N ALA A 131 -10.31 17.44 6.03
CA ALA A 131 -11.69 17.41 6.56
C ALA A 131 -12.38 16.06 6.30
N TYR A 132 -12.21 15.48 5.11
CA TYR A 132 -12.74 14.16 4.77
C TYR A 132 -12.10 13.07 5.64
N ALA A 133 -10.77 13.11 5.83
CA ALA A 133 -10.04 12.17 6.66
C ALA A 133 -10.43 12.26 8.14
N GLU A 134 -10.60 13.48 8.68
CA GLU A 134 -11.07 13.71 10.05
C GLU A 134 -12.49 13.15 10.25
N SER A 135 -13.38 13.40 9.31
CA SER A 135 -14.76 12.89 9.36
C SER A 135 -14.81 11.36 9.39
N LEU A 136 -13.96 10.68 8.58
CA LEU A 136 -13.85 9.23 8.60
C LEU A 136 -13.33 8.72 9.96
N LEU A 137 -12.27 9.32 10.48
CA LEU A 137 -11.67 8.91 11.74
C LEU A 137 -12.64 9.09 12.92
N ASN A 138 -13.50 10.09 12.86
CA ASN A 138 -14.52 10.34 13.87
C ASN A 138 -15.71 9.37 13.78
N SER A 139 -16.08 8.94 12.56
CA SER A 139 -17.25 8.10 12.34
C SER A 139 -16.99 6.60 12.51
N TRP A 140 -15.79 6.13 12.17
CA TRP A 140 -15.50 4.68 12.07
C TRP A 140 -14.79 4.11 13.29
N ASN A 141 -14.14 4.93 14.09
CA ASN A 141 -13.30 4.45 15.18
C ASN A 141 -13.80 5.00 16.52
N LEU A 142 -14.98 4.55 16.90
CA LEU A 142 -15.63 4.94 18.15
C LEU A 142 -14.75 4.65 19.40
N GLU A 143 -13.85 3.66 19.30
CA GLU A 143 -12.95 3.25 20.38
C GLU A 143 -11.64 4.04 20.43
N LEU A 144 -11.31 4.84 19.39
CA LEU A 144 -10.07 5.61 19.40
C LEU A 144 -10.15 6.82 20.32
N THR A 145 -9.10 7.02 21.10
CA THR A 145 -8.90 8.29 21.82
C THR A 145 -8.68 9.44 20.86
N GLU A 146 -8.87 10.68 21.32
CA GLU A 146 -8.62 11.85 20.51
C GLU A 146 -7.14 11.95 20.07
N GLU A 147 -6.21 11.57 20.94
CA GLU A 147 -4.78 11.52 20.63
C GLU A 147 -4.49 10.53 19.50
N GLN A 148 -5.08 9.36 19.55
CA GLN A 148 -4.95 8.33 18.51
C GLN A 148 -5.52 8.81 17.16
N ARG A 149 -6.68 9.49 17.17
CA ARG A 149 -7.25 10.08 15.95
C ARG A 149 -6.34 11.12 15.33
N ARG A 150 -5.78 12.02 16.15
CA ARG A 150 -4.83 13.05 15.71
C ARG A 150 -3.56 12.43 15.11
N ALA A 151 -3.00 11.42 15.76
CA ALA A 151 -1.80 10.73 15.27
C ALA A 151 -2.08 10.05 13.91
N ARG A 152 -3.19 9.32 13.77
CA ARG A 152 -3.57 8.68 12.50
C ARG A 152 -3.85 9.69 11.38
N LEU A 153 -4.44 10.84 11.70
CA LEU A 153 -4.62 11.91 10.73
C LEU A 153 -3.28 12.47 10.26
N GLN A 154 -2.37 12.78 11.17
CA GLN A 154 -1.03 13.27 10.81
C GLN A 154 -0.28 12.28 9.94
N VAL A 155 -0.33 10.99 10.27
CA VAL A 155 0.26 9.92 9.44
C VAL A 155 -0.32 9.95 8.02
N ARG A 156 -1.65 10.07 7.89
CA ARG A 156 -2.33 10.10 6.59
C ARG A 156 -1.91 11.29 5.73
N LEU A 157 -1.83 12.48 6.32
CA LEU A 157 -1.39 13.69 5.63
C LEU A 157 0.10 13.62 5.25
N ARG A 158 0.96 13.21 6.18
CA ARG A 158 2.39 13.05 5.93
C ARG A 158 2.68 12.02 4.84
N ARG A 159 1.94 10.90 4.82
CA ARG A 159 2.01 9.88 3.77
C ARG A 159 1.70 10.47 2.39
N ARG A 160 0.60 11.24 2.28
CA ARG A 160 0.20 11.92 1.05
C ARG A 160 1.30 12.86 0.55
N ASP A 161 1.76 13.75 1.40
CA ASP A 161 2.81 14.70 1.04
C ASP A 161 4.05 13.97 0.56
N TYR A 162 4.47 12.93 1.29
CA TYR A 162 5.64 12.16 0.94
C TYR A 162 5.55 11.52 -0.45
N VAL A 163 4.44 10.88 -0.78
CA VAL A 163 4.24 10.17 -2.05
C VAL A 163 4.23 11.15 -3.23
N PHE A 164 3.54 12.28 -3.11
CA PHE A 164 3.35 13.21 -4.22
C PHE A 164 4.46 14.26 -4.37
N THR A 165 5.27 14.52 -3.34
CA THR A 165 6.37 15.53 -3.43
C THR A 165 7.71 14.94 -3.82
N ARG A 166 7.90 13.62 -3.72
CA ARG A 166 9.16 12.98 -4.13
C ARG A 166 9.47 13.16 -5.63
N ARG A 167 10.73 12.99 -6.01
CA ARG A 167 11.19 13.13 -7.41
C ARG A 167 11.93 11.86 -7.86
N PRO A 168 11.48 11.16 -8.93
CA PRO A 168 10.19 11.32 -9.59
C PRO A 168 9.03 10.82 -8.70
N PRO A 169 7.82 11.38 -8.84
CA PRO A 169 6.63 10.83 -8.17
C PRO A 169 6.24 9.50 -8.83
N PRO A 170 5.50 8.60 -8.15
CA PRO A 170 4.92 7.43 -8.80
C PRO A 170 3.82 7.86 -9.77
N THR A 171 3.56 7.07 -10.80
CA THR A 171 2.27 7.16 -11.49
C THR A 171 1.18 6.69 -10.53
N TYR A 172 0.07 7.44 -10.47
CA TYR A 172 -1.03 7.11 -9.57
C TYR A 172 -2.32 6.95 -10.38
N SER A 173 -2.81 5.72 -10.48
CA SER A 173 -4.06 5.40 -11.20
C SER A 173 -5.12 4.95 -10.19
N VAL A 174 -6.29 5.55 -10.24
CA VAL A 174 -7.38 5.25 -9.33
C VAL A 174 -8.68 4.99 -10.09
N ILE A 175 -9.37 3.94 -9.67
CA ILE A 175 -10.75 3.66 -10.05
C ILE A 175 -11.61 3.82 -8.81
N LEU A 176 -12.62 4.67 -8.89
CA LEU A 176 -13.65 4.80 -7.87
C LEU A 176 -14.96 4.26 -8.41
N ASP A 177 -15.71 3.57 -7.56
CA ASP A 177 -17.10 3.28 -7.84
C ASP A 177 -17.94 4.58 -7.74
N GLU A 178 -18.93 4.73 -8.60
CA GLU A 178 -19.80 5.92 -8.63
C GLU A 178 -20.47 6.18 -7.27
N SER A 179 -20.74 5.14 -6.48
CA SER A 179 -21.33 5.28 -5.13
C SER A 179 -20.47 6.12 -4.19
N VAL A 180 -19.15 6.21 -4.43
CA VAL A 180 -18.25 7.09 -3.66
C VAL A 180 -18.64 8.55 -3.80
N LEU A 181 -19.10 8.97 -4.99
CA LEU A 181 -19.51 10.34 -5.28
C LEU A 181 -20.89 10.69 -4.65
N LEU A 182 -21.66 9.66 -4.27
CA LEU A 182 -23.00 9.81 -3.69
C LEU A 182 -23.01 9.77 -2.16
N ARG A 183 -21.90 9.44 -1.54
CA ARG A 183 -21.77 9.29 -0.09
C ARG A 183 -21.28 10.57 0.57
N TYR A 184 -22.15 11.24 1.32
CA TYR A 184 -21.84 12.51 2.00
C TYR A 184 -20.98 12.29 3.27
N VAL A 185 -19.73 11.92 3.09
CA VAL A 185 -18.80 11.77 4.21
C VAL A 185 -18.52 13.12 4.84
N GLY A 186 -18.85 13.28 6.11
CA GLY A 186 -18.68 14.54 6.85
C GLY A 186 -19.70 15.62 6.49
N GLY A 187 -20.75 15.28 5.72
CA GLY A 187 -21.76 16.23 5.24
C GLY A 187 -21.41 16.85 3.89
N VAL A 188 -22.33 17.70 3.39
CA VAL A 188 -22.26 18.28 2.02
C VAL A 188 -20.97 19.07 1.82
N SER A 189 -20.63 19.99 2.71
CA SER A 189 -19.45 20.87 2.59
C SER A 189 -18.13 20.10 2.55
N VAL A 190 -17.97 19.10 3.41
CA VAL A 190 -16.77 18.26 3.44
C VAL A 190 -16.64 17.46 2.15
N MET A 191 -17.75 16.87 1.69
CA MET A 191 -17.75 16.08 0.46
C MET A 191 -17.52 16.95 -0.77
N LEU A 192 -18.10 18.14 -0.83
CA LEU A 192 -17.85 19.12 -1.90
C LEU A 192 -16.35 19.47 -1.98
N GLY A 193 -15.72 19.80 -0.85
CA GLY A 193 -14.28 20.05 -0.79
C GLY A 193 -13.45 18.86 -1.26
N GLN A 194 -13.89 17.65 -0.97
CA GLN A 194 -13.25 16.43 -1.43
C GLN A 194 -13.37 16.22 -2.96
N LEU A 195 -14.54 16.48 -3.54
CA LEU A 195 -14.70 16.42 -5.00
C LEU A 195 -13.86 17.48 -5.72
N GLN A 196 -13.80 18.70 -5.18
CA GLN A 196 -12.97 19.78 -5.72
C GLN A 196 -11.48 19.39 -5.69
N GLU A 197 -11.03 18.71 -4.65
CA GLU A 197 -9.65 18.20 -4.57
C GLU A 197 -9.38 17.14 -5.64
N LEU A 198 -10.29 16.19 -5.89
CA LEU A 198 -10.13 15.20 -6.96
C LEU A 198 -10.04 15.86 -8.34
N ILE A 199 -10.87 16.86 -8.61
CA ILE A 199 -10.85 17.68 -9.83
C ILE A 199 -9.48 18.36 -9.98
N SER A 200 -8.98 19.01 -8.91
CA SER A 200 -7.68 19.69 -8.90
C SER A 200 -6.52 18.73 -9.17
N LEU A 201 -6.49 17.59 -8.51
CA LEU A 201 -5.44 16.58 -8.70
C LEU A 201 -5.41 16.05 -10.14
N ARG A 202 -6.58 15.82 -10.73
CA ARG A 202 -6.69 15.36 -12.14
C ARG A 202 -6.24 16.47 -13.11
N GLN A 203 -6.69 17.72 -12.93
CA GLN A 203 -6.30 18.86 -13.76
C GLN A 203 -4.78 19.12 -13.72
N ARG A 204 -4.16 18.94 -12.57
CA ARG A 204 -2.70 19.04 -12.37
C ARG A 204 -1.94 17.81 -12.87
N ARG A 205 -2.62 16.81 -13.44
CA ARG A 205 -2.06 15.55 -13.92
C ARG A 205 -1.26 14.79 -12.86
N MET A 206 -1.65 14.93 -11.61
CA MET A 206 -1.03 14.21 -10.50
C MET A 206 -1.57 12.77 -10.38
N ILE A 207 -2.77 12.53 -10.91
CA ILE A 207 -3.44 11.25 -10.89
C ILE A 207 -4.14 10.99 -12.22
N SER A 208 -4.27 9.72 -12.60
CA SER A 208 -5.22 9.21 -13.58
C SER A 208 -6.43 8.66 -12.84
N LEU A 209 -7.61 9.22 -13.05
CA LEU A 209 -8.81 8.88 -12.31
C LEU A 209 -9.93 8.45 -13.26
N ARG A 210 -10.54 7.31 -12.98
CA ARG A 210 -11.71 6.78 -13.69
C ARG A 210 -12.81 6.41 -12.71
N ILE A 211 -14.06 6.54 -13.16
CA ILE A 211 -15.26 6.16 -12.40
C ILE A 211 -15.89 4.95 -13.06
N VAL A 212 -16.11 3.92 -12.27
CA VAL A 212 -16.95 2.81 -12.69
C VAL A 212 -18.38 3.08 -12.31
N GLN A 213 -19.29 3.00 -13.29
CA GLN A 213 -20.69 3.32 -13.10
C GLN A 213 -21.44 2.20 -12.37
N LEU A 214 -22.46 2.56 -11.60
CA LEU A 214 -23.34 1.61 -10.90
C LEU A 214 -24.06 0.64 -11.85
N THR A 215 -24.16 0.97 -13.13
CA THR A 215 -24.73 0.12 -14.17
C THR A 215 -23.78 -0.93 -14.72
N THR A 216 -22.49 -0.89 -14.33
CA THR A 216 -21.46 -1.84 -14.76
C THR A 216 -21.48 -3.10 -13.87
N PRO A 217 -21.95 -4.26 -14.38
CA PRO A 217 -22.33 -5.39 -13.52
C PRO A 217 -21.17 -6.18 -12.90
N SER A 218 -19.97 -6.08 -13.46
CA SER A 218 -18.90 -7.03 -13.17
C SER A 218 -18.07 -6.72 -11.92
N ILE A 219 -18.25 -5.56 -11.27
CA ILE A 219 -17.26 -4.97 -10.35
C ILE A 219 -17.69 -5.01 -8.89
N ALA A 220 -19.00 -5.17 -8.62
CA ALA A 220 -19.60 -5.04 -7.30
C ALA A 220 -19.09 -6.03 -6.23
N MET A 221 -18.36 -7.07 -6.61
CA MET A 221 -17.94 -8.16 -5.71
C MET A 221 -16.47 -8.07 -5.25
N ILE A 222 -15.70 -7.10 -5.75
CA ILE A 222 -14.28 -6.97 -5.41
C ILE A 222 -14.14 -5.87 -4.36
N GLY A 223 -13.54 -6.21 -3.21
CA GLY A 223 -13.21 -5.24 -2.16
C GLY A 223 -12.13 -4.24 -2.61
N SER A 224 -11.89 -3.22 -1.77
CA SER A 224 -10.83 -2.25 -2.01
C SER A 224 -9.46 -2.92 -2.03
N PHE A 225 -8.61 -2.47 -2.95
CA PHE A 225 -7.21 -2.91 -3.00
C PHE A 225 -6.29 -1.82 -3.57
N THR A 226 -5.01 -1.94 -3.20
CA THR A 226 -3.92 -1.13 -3.75
C THR A 226 -2.83 -2.05 -4.27
N LEU A 227 -2.43 -1.87 -5.52
CA LEU A 227 -1.24 -2.50 -6.11
C LEU A 227 -0.12 -1.47 -6.14
N VAL A 228 1.04 -1.85 -5.63
CA VAL A 228 2.25 -1.02 -5.62
C VAL A 228 3.31 -1.70 -6.46
N ASP A 229 3.67 -1.09 -7.60
CA ASP A 229 4.75 -1.58 -8.45
C ASP A 229 6.10 -1.02 -7.97
N LEU A 230 7.11 -1.86 -8.01
CA LEU A 230 8.49 -1.55 -7.64
C LEU A 230 9.38 -1.55 -8.88
N ARG A 231 10.51 -0.85 -8.82
CA ARG A 231 11.37 -0.61 -10.01
C ARG A 231 11.90 -1.89 -10.66
N ASP A 232 12.38 -2.82 -9.84
CA ASP A 232 13.16 -3.96 -10.31
C ASP A 232 12.43 -5.28 -10.02
N ASP A 233 11.12 -5.24 -9.93
CA ASP A 233 10.32 -6.39 -9.54
C ASP A 233 9.13 -6.56 -10.49
N GLU A 234 9.07 -7.68 -11.19
CA GLU A 234 7.96 -8.03 -12.06
C GLU A 234 6.65 -8.21 -11.29
N SER A 235 6.75 -8.51 -9.98
CA SER A 235 5.60 -8.69 -9.12
C SER A 235 5.31 -7.42 -8.30
N ALA A 236 4.06 -6.98 -8.33
CA ALA A 236 3.56 -5.92 -7.47
C ALA A 236 3.46 -6.35 -6.00
N VAL A 237 3.24 -5.40 -5.13
CA VAL A 237 2.76 -5.63 -3.76
C VAL A 237 1.27 -5.31 -3.73
N LEU A 238 0.47 -6.22 -3.22
CA LEU A 238 -0.97 -6.06 -3.06
C LEU A 238 -1.26 -5.73 -1.58
N TYR A 239 -1.95 -4.62 -1.35
CA TYR A 239 -2.52 -4.28 -0.05
C TYR A 239 -4.04 -4.35 -0.15
N ARG A 240 -4.65 -5.05 0.78
CA ARG A 240 -6.10 -5.11 0.97
C ARG A 240 -6.45 -4.58 2.35
N GLU A 241 -7.40 -3.66 2.39
CA GLU A 241 -7.95 -3.13 3.62
C GLU A 241 -9.29 -3.81 3.89
N SER A 242 -9.45 -4.35 5.08
CA SER A 242 -10.73 -4.89 5.53
C SER A 242 -11.07 -4.34 6.92
N HIS A 243 -12.33 -4.49 7.33
CA HIS A 243 -12.78 -3.99 8.63
C HIS A 243 -11.96 -4.55 9.81
N ASN A 244 -11.54 -5.81 9.71
CA ASN A 244 -10.88 -6.50 10.82
C ASN A 244 -9.36 -6.68 10.65
N ARG A 245 -8.84 -6.57 9.43
CA ARG A 245 -7.43 -6.86 9.17
C ARG A 245 -6.97 -6.30 7.83
N ASP A 246 -5.87 -5.56 7.87
CA ASP A 246 -5.13 -5.19 6.69
C ASP A 246 -4.15 -6.28 6.29
N GLU A 247 -4.02 -6.54 4.99
CA GLU A 247 -3.12 -7.57 4.47
C GLU A 247 -2.16 -6.99 3.43
N VAL A 248 -0.91 -7.42 3.50
CA VAL A 248 0.12 -7.16 2.47
C VAL A 248 0.52 -8.48 1.84
N LEU A 249 0.13 -8.69 0.60
CA LEU A 249 0.41 -9.89 -0.17
C LEU A 249 1.47 -9.59 -1.24
N GLN A 250 2.40 -10.50 -1.41
CA GLN A 250 3.54 -10.32 -2.29
C GLN A 250 3.79 -11.57 -3.18
N ASN A 251 2.84 -12.50 -3.22
CA ASN A 251 2.92 -13.64 -4.13
C ASN A 251 2.46 -13.23 -5.54
N TYR A 252 3.04 -13.83 -6.54
CA TYR A 252 2.79 -13.51 -7.94
C TYR A 252 1.33 -13.78 -8.36
N ASP A 253 0.74 -14.88 -7.91
CA ASP A 253 -0.60 -15.29 -8.35
C ASP A 253 -1.64 -14.27 -7.91
N GLU A 254 -1.62 -13.86 -6.63
CA GLU A 254 -2.53 -12.86 -6.07
C GLU A 254 -2.33 -11.48 -6.71
N THR A 255 -1.08 -11.04 -6.85
CA THR A 255 -0.78 -9.72 -7.41
C THR A 255 -1.11 -9.65 -8.90
N SER A 256 -0.83 -10.71 -9.68
CA SER A 256 -1.17 -10.77 -11.10
C SER A 256 -2.67 -10.89 -11.33
N LEU A 257 -3.41 -11.60 -10.46
CA LEU A 257 -4.86 -11.68 -10.51
C LEU A 257 -5.48 -10.28 -10.30
N HIS A 258 -5.06 -9.55 -9.26
CA HIS A 258 -5.57 -8.21 -8.98
C HIS A 258 -5.17 -7.19 -10.05
N ARG A 259 -4.00 -7.38 -10.69
CA ARG A 259 -3.61 -6.56 -11.85
C ARG A 259 -4.59 -6.76 -13.01
N ARG A 260 -4.92 -8.01 -13.35
CA ARG A 260 -5.93 -8.29 -14.40
C ARG A 260 -7.31 -7.72 -14.04
N PHE A 261 -7.70 -7.79 -12.76
CA PHE A 261 -8.95 -7.14 -12.31
C PHE A 261 -8.88 -5.62 -12.50
N PHE A 262 -7.79 -4.98 -12.10
CA PHE A 262 -7.62 -3.54 -12.27
C PHE A 262 -7.68 -3.15 -13.75
N ASP A 263 -6.94 -3.83 -14.61
CA ASP A 263 -6.87 -3.54 -16.05
C ASP A 263 -8.25 -3.72 -16.72
N ARG A 264 -9.00 -4.76 -16.34
CA ARG A 264 -10.37 -4.98 -16.81
C ARG A 264 -11.30 -3.85 -16.34
N MET A 265 -11.31 -3.54 -15.04
CA MET A 265 -12.12 -2.46 -14.49
C MET A 265 -11.76 -1.12 -15.13
N TRP A 266 -10.47 -0.87 -15.38
CA TRP A 266 -10.01 0.32 -16.06
C TRP A 266 -10.61 0.45 -17.47
N SER A 267 -10.70 -0.65 -18.21
CA SER A 267 -11.29 -0.66 -19.56
C SER A 267 -12.83 -0.53 -19.57
N GLU A 268 -13.50 -0.98 -18.50
CA GLU A 268 -14.96 -0.93 -18.34
C GLU A 268 -15.45 0.37 -17.68
N SER A 269 -14.55 1.18 -17.12
CA SER A 269 -14.87 2.47 -16.48
C SER A 269 -15.05 3.57 -17.54
N LEU A 270 -15.75 4.66 -17.16
CA LEU A 270 -15.71 5.91 -17.91
C LEU A 270 -14.25 6.31 -18.16
N ASP A 271 -13.98 6.92 -19.30
CA ASP A 271 -12.65 7.48 -19.52
C ASP A 271 -12.35 8.62 -18.53
N GLU A 272 -11.12 9.15 -18.58
CA GLU A 272 -10.67 10.14 -17.61
C GLU A 272 -11.41 11.48 -17.73
N ASP A 273 -11.86 11.86 -18.94
CA ASP A 273 -12.54 13.14 -19.18
C ASP A 273 -14.03 13.01 -18.83
N ASP A 274 -14.70 11.93 -19.19
CA ASP A 274 -16.06 11.64 -18.78
C ASP A 274 -16.16 11.45 -17.26
N SER A 275 -15.18 10.82 -16.62
CA SER A 275 -15.07 10.71 -15.17
C SER A 275 -14.95 12.09 -14.50
N LEU A 276 -14.14 12.98 -15.07
CA LEU A 276 -14.00 14.35 -14.59
C LEU A 276 -15.33 15.14 -14.71
N LEU A 277 -16.02 14.99 -15.83
CA LEU A 277 -17.34 15.62 -16.05
C LEU A 277 -18.35 15.15 -14.99
N LEU A 278 -18.43 13.84 -14.75
CA LEU A 278 -19.33 13.28 -13.74
C LEU A 278 -19.03 13.84 -12.34
N ILE A 279 -17.75 13.92 -11.95
CA ILE A 279 -17.35 14.50 -10.65
C ILE A 279 -17.76 15.99 -10.57
N GLN A 280 -17.57 16.76 -11.65
CA GLN A 280 -17.95 18.16 -11.70
C GLN A 280 -19.48 18.36 -11.60
N GLU A 281 -20.26 17.49 -12.25
CA GLU A 281 -21.72 17.51 -12.14
C GLU A 281 -22.18 17.24 -10.70
N ARG A 282 -21.59 16.25 -10.03
CA ARG A 282 -21.88 15.96 -8.62
C ARG A 282 -21.50 17.12 -7.70
N ALA A 283 -20.33 17.74 -7.93
CA ALA A 283 -19.91 18.91 -7.16
C ALA A 283 -20.88 20.09 -7.34
N ARG A 284 -21.36 20.36 -8.56
CA ARG A 284 -22.38 21.42 -8.83
C ARG A 284 -23.71 21.12 -8.12
N ALA A 285 -24.18 19.86 -8.20
CA ALA A 285 -25.41 19.47 -7.51
C ALA A 285 -25.30 19.64 -5.98
N MET A 286 -24.13 19.40 -5.40
CA MET A 286 -23.90 19.62 -3.96
C MET A 286 -23.87 21.12 -3.61
N MET A 287 -23.31 21.98 -4.47
CA MET A 287 -23.32 23.43 -4.24
C MET A 287 -24.73 24.02 -4.16
N SER A 288 -25.68 23.50 -4.96
CA SER A 288 -27.08 23.95 -4.85
C SER A 288 -27.73 23.55 -3.54
N LEU A 289 -27.34 22.40 -2.95
CA LEU A 289 -27.86 21.95 -1.66
C LEU A 289 -27.32 22.74 -0.45
N GLU A 290 -26.18 23.45 -0.60
CA GLU A 290 -25.63 24.31 0.47
C GLU A 290 -26.31 25.70 0.49
N LEU A 291 -26.99 26.09 -0.57
CA LEU A 291 -27.61 27.41 -0.71
C LEU A 291 -29.09 27.42 -0.28
N ASP A 292 -29.69 26.23 -0.15
CA ASP A 292 -31.05 26.01 0.36
C ASP A 292 -31.02 25.72 1.89
#